data_cd2ead5758f9f5cba4ba6695b5b2873c
#
_entry.id   cd2ead5758f9f5cba4ba6695b5b2873c
#
_cell.length_a   1.000
_cell.length_b   1.000
_cell.length_c   1.000
_cell.angle_alpha   90.00
_cell.angle_beta   90.00
_cell.angle_gamma   90.00
#
_symmetry.space_group_name_H-M   'P 1'
#
loop_
_entity.id
_entity.type
_entity.pdbx_description
1 polymer ?
#
loop_
_entity_poly.entity_id
_entity_poly.type
_entity_poly.pdbx_seq_one_letter_code
_entity_poly.pdbx_strand_id
1 'polypeptide(L)'
;FYVSEFHLEMILLPFVNKKIEENENIIIKTEYDLKETLQVLLSKMNLKKENKEKILKLNWNKNDEKNISDKSNVIIVGDKKYIDNVNDQIAEKNFGNITILDCYKLEEIKDNMNNIVSKYDCNLNTSGINIQKN
;
A
#
# COMPACT_ATOMS: atom_id res chain seq x y z
N PHE A 1 4.50 6.82 -5.50
CA PHE A 1 4.05 8.21 -5.28
C PHE A 1 2.63 8.39 -5.83
N TYR A 2 1.81 9.16 -5.13
CA TYR A 2 0.46 9.46 -5.58
C TYR A 2 0.13 10.95 -5.42
N VAL A 3 -0.79 11.43 -6.25
CA VAL A 3 -1.16 12.85 -6.26
C VAL A 3 -2.51 13.14 -5.59
N SER A 4 -3.38 12.13 -5.47
CA SER A 4 -4.70 12.25 -4.84
C SER A 4 -5.13 10.90 -4.29
N GLU A 5 -6.17 10.86 -3.45
CA GLU A 5 -6.72 9.60 -2.95
C GLU A 5 -7.21 8.71 -4.09
N PHE A 6 -7.87 9.29 -5.06
CA PHE A 6 -8.33 8.54 -6.24
C PHE A 6 -7.16 7.91 -6.99
N HIS A 7 -6.08 8.67 -7.20
CA HIS A 7 -4.87 8.16 -7.86
C HIS A 7 -4.25 7.02 -7.04
N LEU A 8 -4.18 7.17 -5.72
CA LEU A 8 -3.67 6.13 -4.83
C LEU A 8 -4.48 4.83 -4.98
N GLU A 9 -5.80 4.94 -4.96
CA GLU A 9 -6.68 3.78 -5.09
C GLU A 9 -6.53 3.12 -6.46
N MET A 10 -6.36 3.90 -7.51
CA MET A 10 -6.11 3.38 -8.86
C MET A 10 -4.81 2.59 -8.96
N ILE A 11 -3.81 2.95 -8.15
CA ILE A 11 -2.55 2.21 -8.06
C ILE A 11 -2.71 0.96 -7.21
N LEU A 12 -3.35 1.08 -6.04
CA LEU A 12 -3.41 0.02 -5.05
C LEU A 12 -4.36 -1.12 -5.40
N LEU A 13 -5.54 -0.81 -5.97
CA LEU A 13 -6.54 -1.84 -6.19
C LEU A 13 -6.09 -2.96 -7.13
N PRO A 14 -5.46 -2.69 -8.28
CA PRO A 14 -4.94 -3.77 -9.12
C PRO A 14 -3.87 -4.60 -8.41
N PHE A 15 -2.99 -3.97 -7.65
CA PHE A 15 -1.96 -4.66 -6.86
C PHE A 15 -2.59 -5.59 -5.82
N VAL A 16 -3.53 -5.05 -5.03
CA VAL A 16 -4.22 -5.82 -3.98
C VAL A 16 -5.00 -6.99 -4.59
N ASN A 17 -5.72 -6.74 -5.69
CA ASN A 17 -6.47 -7.79 -6.37
C ASN A 17 -5.57 -8.94 -6.82
N LYS A 18 -4.42 -8.60 -7.39
CA LYS A 18 -3.44 -9.62 -7.82
C LYS A 18 -2.95 -10.45 -6.65
N LYS A 19 -2.62 -9.80 -5.53
CA LYS A 19 -2.15 -10.50 -4.32
C LYS A 19 -3.23 -11.40 -3.73
N ILE A 20 -4.48 -10.97 -3.77
CA ILE A 20 -5.61 -11.80 -3.34
C ILE A 20 -5.74 -13.03 -4.23
N GLU A 21 -5.61 -12.89 -5.55
CA GLU A 21 -5.66 -14.02 -6.47
C GLU A 21 -4.50 -14.99 -6.25
N GLU A 22 -3.35 -14.50 -5.81
CA GLU A 22 -2.19 -15.32 -5.47
C GLU A 22 -2.28 -15.92 -4.06
N ASN A 23 -3.36 -15.68 -3.33
CA ASN A 23 -3.58 -16.12 -1.94
C ASN A 23 -2.52 -15.61 -0.96
N GLU A 24 -1.96 -14.44 -1.23
CA GLU A 24 -0.99 -13.83 -0.35
C GLU A 24 -1.67 -12.99 0.72
N ASN A 25 -1.04 -12.90 1.89
CA ASN A 25 -1.55 -12.10 3.00
C ASN A 25 -1.25 -10.62 2.77
N ILE A 26 -2.24 -9.76 3.02
CA ILE A 26 -2.14 -8.32 2.85
C ILE A 26 -2.50 -7.62 4.16
N ILE A 27 -1.66 -6.68 4.57
CA ILE A 27 -1.89 -5.87 5.76
C ILE A 27 -1.83 -4.40 5.34
N ILE A 28 -2.85 -3.64 5.73
CA ILE A 28 -2.92 -2.21 5.45
C ILE A 28 -2.61 -1.44 6.73
N LYS A 29 -1.63 -0.56 6.68
CA LYS A 29 -1.31 0.39 7.74
C LYS A 29 -1.52 1.79 7.18
N THR A 30 -2.56 2.46 7.58
CA THR A 30 -2.91 3.77 7.04
C THR A 30 -3.19 4.77 8.14
N GLU A 31 -2.71 5.98 7.92
CA GLU A 31 -2.97 7.15 8.77
C GLU A 31 -4.33 7.77 8.44
N TYR A 32 -4.91 7.43 7.28
CA TYR A 32 -6.14 8.02 6.77
C TYR A 32 -7.23 6.97 6.62
N ASP A 33 -8.49 7.41 6.66
CA ASP A 33 -9.64 6.54 6.40
C ASP A 33 -9.88 6.50 4.89
N LEU A 34 -9.68 5.33 4.29
CA LEU A 34 -9.77 5.15 2.84
C LEU A 34 -10.98 4.33 2.40
N LYS A 35 -11.68 3.68 3.33
CA LYS A 35 -12.69 2.69 2.99
C LYS A 35 -13.84 3.25 2.17
N GLU A 36 -14.33 4.44 2.52
CA GLU A 36 -15.49 5.03 1.87
C GLU A 36 -15.25 5.32 0.39
N THR A 37 -14.15 6.00 0.07
CA THR A 37 -13.82 6.32 -1.32
C THR A 37 -13.43 5.07 -2.11
N LEU A 38 -12.77 4.13 -1.45
CA LEU A 38 -12.35 2.87 -2.06
C LEU A 38 -13.57 2.02 -2.45
N GLN A 39 -14.62 1.99 -1.64
CA GLN A 39 -15.87 1.29 -1.97
C GLN A 39 -16.50 1.83 -3.24
N VAL A 40 -16.51 3.15 -3.41
CA VAL A 40 -17.08 3.79 -4.59
C VAL A 40 -16.32 3.38 -5.84
N LEU A 41 -15.00 3.47 -5.80
CA LEU A 41 -14.18 3.08 -6.95
C LEU A 41 -14.30 1.58 -7.25
N LEU A 42 -14.25 0.76 -6.22
CA LEU A 42 -14.30 -0.69 -6.36
C LEU A 42 -15.61 -1.14 -7.02
N SER A 43 -16.72 -0.47 -6.71
CA SER A 43 -18.01 -0.78 -7.32
C SER A 43 -18.03 -0.56 -8.84
N LYS A 44 -17.13 0.30 -9.34
CA LYS A 44 -17.02 0.63 -10.76
C LYS A 44 -15.99 -0.21 -11.50
N MET A 45 -15.21 -1.00 -10.79
CA MET A 45 -14.17 -1.83 -11.40
C MET A 45 -14.72 -3.19 -11.83
N ASN A 46 -14.15 -3.72 -12.91
CA ASN A 46 -14.54 -5.02 -13.43
C ASN A 46 -13.67 -6.13 -12.79
N LEU A 47 -13.93 -6.40 -11.51
CA LEU A 47 -13.26 -7.45 -10.76
C LEU A 47 -14.27 -8.51 -10.34
N LYS A 48 -13.79 -9.71 -10.03
CA LYS A 48 -14.63 -10.77 -9.51
C LYS A 48 -15.29 -10.35 -8.20
N LYS A 49 -16.57 -10.67 -8.03
CA LYS A 49 -17.32 -10.31 -6.84
C LYS A 49 -16.65 -10.80 -5.55
N GLU A 50 -16.16 -12.03 -5.55
CA GLU A 50 -15.48 -12.61 -4.39
C GLU A 50 -14.19 -11.84 -4.05
N ASN A 51 -13.47 -11.35 -5.06
CA ASN A 51 -12.27 -10.54 -4.85
C ASN A 51 -12.62 -9.18 -4.27
N LYS A 52 -13.68 -8.54 -4.78
CA LYS A 52 -14.16 -7.27 -4.22
C LYS A 52 -14.53 -7.41 -2.74
N GLU A 53 -15.18 -8.49 -2.36
CA GLU A 53 -15.54 -8.75 -0.98
C GLU A 53 -14.31 -8.91 -0.09
N LYS A 54 -13.29 -9.62 -0.56
CA LYS A 54 -12.03 -9.79 0.16
C LYS A 54 -11.29 -8.48 0.32
N ILE A 55 -11.27 -7.66 -0.74
CA ILE A 55 -10.64 -6.33 -0.71
C ILE A 55 -11.31 -5.46 0.36
N LEU A 56 -12.65 -5.45 0.41
CA LEU A 56 -13.38 -4.63 1.38
C LEU A 56 -13.21 -5.09 2.82
N LYS A 57 -12.84 -6.35 3.04
CA LYS A 57 -12.57 -6.87 4.39
C LYS A 57 -11.20 -6.46 4.92
N LEU A 58 -10.32 -5.97 4.07
CA LEU A 58 -9.03 -5.44 4.52
C LEU A 58 -9.26 -4.15 5.29
N ASN A 59 -8.33 -3.79 6.13
CA ASN A 59 -8.51 -2.62 6.98
C ASN A 59 -8.00 -1.33 6.33
N TRP A 60 -8.92 -0.62 5.70
CA TRP A 60 -8.67 0.61 4.98
C TRP A 60 -8.81 1.88 5.83
N ASN A 61 -9.02 1.73 7.13
CA ASN A 61 -9.22 2.86 8.03
C ASN A 61 -8.06 2.97 9.02
N LYS A 62 -7.81 4.18 9.50
CA LYS A 62 -6.81 4.42 10.54
C LYS A 62 -7.21 3.68 11.83
N ASN A 63 -6.22 3.49 12.71
CA ASN A 63 -6.39 2.83 14.02
C ASN A 63 -6.62 1.32 13.93
N ASP A 64 -6.15 0.68 12.85
CA ASP A 64 -6.14 -0.76 12.81
C ASP A 64 -4.98 -1.29 13.65
N GLU A 65 -5.31 -2.09 14.65
CA GLU A 65 -4.34 -2.74 15.53
C GLU A 65 -3.87 -4.09 15.02
N LYS A 66 -4.21 -4.45 13.79
CA LYS A 66 -3.82 -5.72 13.22
C LYS A 66 -2.29 -5.84 13.18
N ASN A 67 -1.78 -6.87 13.80
CA ASN A 67 -0.34 -7.11 13.87
C ASN A 67 0.20 -7.59 12.53
N ILE A 68 1.39 -7.10 12.18
CA ILE A 68 2.12 -7.55 11.01
C ILE A 68 2.70 -8.94 11.30
N SER A 69 2.56 -9.85 10.34
CA SER A 69 3.08 -11.22 10.44
C SER A 69 4.07 -11.51 9.31
N ASP A 70 4.79 -12.61 9.43
CA ASP A 70 5.71 -13.08 8.39
C ASP A 70 4.96 -13.36 7.08
N LYS A 71 5.66 -13.23 5.96
CA LYS A 71 5.14 -13.50 4.61
C LYS A 71 3.95 -12.63 4.24
N SER A 72 3.96 -11.38 4.69
CA SER A 72 2.89 -10.43 4.41
C SER A 72 3.33 -9.40 3.38
N ASN A 73 2.33 -8.88 2.67
CA ASN A 73 2.48 -7.67 1.87
C ASN A 73 1.92 -6.52 2.71
N VAL A 74 2.77 -5.59 3.13
CA VAL A 74 2.38 -4.48 4.00
C VAL A 74 2.29 -3.22 3.17
N ILE A 75 1.11 -2.63 3.12
CA ILE A 75 0.87 -1.36 2.43
C ILE A 75 0.79 -0.27 3.49
N ILE A 76 1.67 0.72 3.39
CA ILE A 76 1.77 1.80 4.37
C ILE A 76 1.38 3.12 3.69
N VAL A 77 0.35 3.79 4.22
CA VAL A 77 -0.16 5.05 3.67
C VAL A 77 -0.16 6.10 4.78
N GLY A 78 0.51 7.20 4.56
CA GLY A 78 0.58 8.28 5.53
C GLY A 78 1.64 9.31 5.12
N ASP A 79 1.95 10.23 6.05
CA ASP A 79 3.06 11.14 5.82
C ASP A 79 4.39 10.41 6.03
N LYS A 80 5.49 11.09 5.71
CA LYS A 80 6.81 10.46 5.79
C LYS A 80 7.13 9.98 7.21
N LYS A 81 6.75 10.74 8.22
CA LYS A 81 6.99 10.37 9.62
C LYS A 81 6.24 9.08 9.98
N TYR A 82 4.98 8.99 9.59
CA TYR A 82 4.18 7.78 9.83
C TYR A 82 4.79 6.56 9.14
N ILE A 83 5.16 6.71 7.86
CA ILE A 83 5.76 5.63 7.07
C ILE A 83 7.07 5.17 7.71
N ASP A 84 7.93 6.11 8.10
CA ASP A 84 9.21 5.78 8.74
C ASP A 84 8.99 5.04 10.07
N ASN A 85 8.01 5.47 10.88
CA ASN A 85 7.70 4.81 12.15
C ASN A 85 7.24 3.37 11.95
N VAL A 86 6.37 3.11 10.98
CA VAL A 86 5.90 1.75 10.71
C VAL A 86 7.05 0.87 10.20
N ASN A 87 7.90 1.41 9.32
CA ASN A 87 9.06 0.69 8.83
C ASN A 87 10.04 0.34 9.95
N ASP A 88 10.26 1.25 10.90
CA ASP A 88 11.12 0.99 12.06
C ASP A 88 10.54 -0.14 12.92
N GLN A 89 9.24 -0.18 13.14
CA GLN A 89 8.59 -1.25 13.89
C GLN A 89 8.75 -2.60 13.20
N ILE A 90 8.64 -2.61 11.87
CA ILE A 90 8.83 -3.83 11.08
C ILE A 90 10.29 -4.31 11.21
N ALA A 91 11.25 -3.40 11.09
CA ALA A 91 12.68 -3.73 11.19
C ALA A 91 13.05 -4.32 12.54
N GLU A 92 12.46 -3.82 13.63
CA GLU A 92 12.72 -4.31 14.98
C GLU A 92 12.30 -5.76 15.21
N LYS A 93 11.27 -6.22 14.49
CA LYS A 93 10.70 -7.55 14.73
C LYS A 93 11.30 -8.67 13.87
N ASN A 94 12.19 -8.34 12.95
CA ASN A 94 12.91 -9.34 12.15
C ASN A 94 12.01 -10.35 11.42
N PHE A 95 10.93 -9.86 10.78
CA PHE A 95 10.05 -10.72 10.00
C PHE A 95 10.74 -11.32 8.78
N GLY A 96 10.36 -12.55 8.41
CA GLY A 96 10.83 -13.18 7.17
C GLY A 96 9.91 -12.87 5.98
N ASN A 97 10.51 -12.62 4.82
CA ASN A 97 9.79 -12.49 3.53
C ASN A 97 8.64 -11.48 3.54
N ILE A 98 8.91 -10.27 4.03
CA ILE A 98 7.93 -9.17 3.98
C ILE A 98 8.18 -8.31 2.76
N THR A 99 7.10 -8.02 2.02
CA THR A 99 7.10 -7.00 0.97
C THR A 99 6.46 -5.75 1.54
N ILE A 100 7.14 -4.62 1.42
CA ILE A 100 6.65 -3.34 1.93
C ILE A 100 6.37 -2.42 0.75
N LEU A 101 5.17 -1.85 0.74
CA LEU A 101 4.77 -0.84 -0.23
C LEU A 101 4.51 0.47 0.52
N ASP A 102 5.43 1.42 0.38
CA ASP A 102 5.31 2.73 1.00
C ASP A 102 4.65 3.70 0.03
N CYS A 103 3.55 4.31 0.47
CA CYS A 103 2.75 5.21 -0.37
C CYS A 103 2.94 6.66 0.07
N TYR A 104 3.73 7.40 -0.68
CA TYR A 104 4.04 8.80 -0.41
C TYR A 104 3.20 9.73 -1.26
N LYS A 105 2.60 10.75 -0.64
CA LYS A 105 1.94 11.80 -1.39
C LYS A 105 2.98 12.70 -2.02
N LEU A 106 2.96 12.82 -3.33
CA LEU A 106 4.01 13.51 -4.09
C LEU A 106 4.23 14.95 -3.62
N GLU A 107 3.17 15.67 -3.35
CA GLU A 107 3.25 17.06 -2.88
C GLU A 107 4.07 17.23 -1.60
N GLU A 108 3.99 16.25 -0.69
CA GLU A 108 4.67 16.32 0.61
C GLU A 108 6.16 16.01 0.52
N ILE A 109 6.61 15.31 -0.52
CA ILE A 109 7.97 14.79 -0.59
C ILE A 109 8.76 15.24 -1.82
N LYS A 110 8.20 16.13 -2.64
CA LYS A 110 8.82 16.54 -3.91
C LYS A 110 10.25 17.06 -3.77
N ASP A 111 10.59 17.71 -2.65
CA ASP A 111 11.93 18.24 -2.39
C ASP A 111 12.93 17.15 -1.99
N ASN A 112 12.45 15.98 -1.55
CA ASN A 112 13.26 14.85 -1.13
C ASN A 112 13.10 13.62 -2.01
N MET A 113 12.45 13.77 -3.15
CA MET A 113 12.06 12.63 -4.00
C MET A 113 13.22 11.75 -4.40
N ASN A 114 14.35 12.33 -4.80
CA ASN A 114 15.52 11.57 -5.21
C ASN A 114 16.10 10.73 -4.08
N ASN A 115 16.15 11.29 -2.86
CA ASN A 115 16.65 10.58 -1.69
C ASN A 115 15.74 9.43 -1.29
N ILE A 116 14.42 9.62 -1.45
CA ILE A 116 13.44 8.58 -1.12
C ILE A 116 13.49 7.46 -2.15
N VAL A 117 13.48 7.79 -3.44
CA VAL A 117 13.50 6.81 -4.53
C VAL A 117 14.70 5.88 -4.42
N SER A 118 15.87 6.39 -4.05
CA SER A 118 17.10 5.59 -3.98
C SER A 118 17.05 4.47 -2.93
N LYS A 119 16.10 4.49 -2.01
CA LYS A 119 15.97 3.48 -0.94
C LYS A 119 15.17 2.25 -1.35
N TYR A 120 14.55 2.28 -2.53
CA TYR A 120 13.60 1.25 -2.96
C TYR A 120 14.09 0.51 -4.20
N ASP A 121 13.75 -0.76 -4.28
CA ASP A 121 14.11 -1.63 -5.40
C ASP A 121 13.15 -1.48 -6.58
N CYS A 122 11.88 -1.17 -6.29
CA CYS A 122 10.80 -1.13 -7.28
C CYS A 122 9.94 0.10 -7.09
N ASN A 123 9.22 0.46 -8.14
CA ASN A 123 8.23 1.51 -8.12
C ASN A 123 6.90 0.95 -8.63
N LEU A 124 5.81 1.24 -7.93
CA LEU A 124 4.46 0.85 -8.32
C LEU A 124 3.71 2.06 -8.86
N ASN A 125 3.10 1.92 -10.03
CA ASN A 125 2.23 2.94 -10.60
C ASN A 125 0.99 2.28 -11.22
N THR A 126 0.16 3.04 -11.93
CA THR A 126 -1.06 2.52 -12.55
C THR A 126 -0.80 1.44 -13.60
N SER A 127 0.42 1.35 -14.12
CA SER A 127 0.82 0.32 -15.09
C SER A 127 1.43 -0.93 -14.43
N GLY A 128 1.58 -0.93 -13.10
CA GLY A 128 2.13 -2.05 -12.35
C GLY A 128 3.50 -1.78 -11.76
N ILE A 129 4.23 -2.85 -11.46
CA ILE A 129 5.54 -2.78 -10.80
C ILE A 129 6.64 -2.56 -11.83
N ASN A 130 7.48 -1.56 -11.58
CA ASN A 130 8.66 -1.26 -12.40
C ASN A 130 9.91 -1.37 -11.53
N ILE A 131 10.89 -2.15 -12.00
CA ILE A 131 12.17 -2.30 -11.30
C ILE A 131 13.00 -1.05 -11.56
N GLN A 132 13.52 -0.46 -10.49
CA GLN A 132 14.40 0.70 -10.62
C GLN A 132 15.83 0.24 -10.85
N LYS A 133 16.44 0.79 -11.90
CA LYS A 133 17.86 0.56 -12.17
C LYS A 133 18.66 1.75 -11.61
N ASN A 134 19.47 1.47 -10.65
CA ASN A 134 20.42 2.47 -10.13
C ASN A 134 21.65 2.53 -11.00
#